data_4ceea55ad0d20454dfe0d5972de9f64f
#
_entry.id   4ceea55ad0d20454dfe0d5972de9f64f
#
_cell.length_a   1.000
_cell.length_b   1.000
_cell.length_c   1.000
_cell.angle_alpha   90.00
_cell.angle_beta   90.00
_cell.angle_gamma   90.00
#
_symmetry.space_group_name_H-M   'P 1'
#
loop_
_entity.id
_entity.type
_entity.pdbx_description
1 polymer ?
#
loop_
_entity_poly.entity_id
_entity_poly.type
_entity_poly.pdbx_seq_one_letter_code
_entity_poly.pdbx_strand_id
1 'polypeptide(L)'
;MWVLGFIFTIVGSGINQFFSLRYPSVHIVSLVAELLAYPCGVFLAKVLPLWTISLGRLGSFTLNPDRHFNIKEHALIVIMSNVSFGYGSADSTNIIQASSARFYNFGLSAGFSVLVVLCAQLLGFGVAGLAAPWLVEPARIIWPQVLSNCAMLETLHSRANTVANGWKISRLRFFLYVTAGGFVWYFFPGLMFTALSYFTWICWIAPRNVVVNQLFGMQTGLGLSPITFDWSQVAYNTNPLLSPSWAAINVFAGFALFFWIVVPGIYYSNTWFTAYLPLMTADVYDRTGTVYDTARVISADNTLDVDAYRQYSPPYLPATYAFVYGLSFASITAVLTHIGVWHGKEVWAALKGKNKLDIHARLMRSYKKTPWYWYAAIIAIITAIAIVMVEVYHTKLPVYGVFLGLIIPAIYMVPCGIIQGITNVDANQLNVLAEFIGGY
;
A
#
# COMPACT_ATOMS: atom_id res chain seq x y z
N MET A 1 18.21 18.52 -6.82
CA MET A 1 17.39 17.71 -5.93
C MET A 1 15.98 18.26 -5.75
N TRP A 2 15.77 19.41 -5.06
CA TRP A 2 14.44 19.93 -4.73
C TRP A 2 13.52 20.14 -5.93
N VAL A 3 14.01 20.76 -7.01
CA VAL A 3 13.21 21.03 -8.22
C VAL A 3 12.67 19.73 -8.83
N LEU A 4 13.54 18.75 -9.05
CA LEU A 4 13.11 17.44 -9.58
C LEU A 4 12.20 16.70 -8.62
N GLY A 5 12.51 16.70 -7.32
CA GLY A 5 11.68 16.05 -6.31
C GLY A 5 10.26 16.62 -6.31
N PHE A 6 10.09 17.95 -6.31
CA PHE A 6 8.76 18.56 -6.38
C PHE A 6 8.04 18.27 -7.70
N ILE A 7 8.74 18.34 -8.84
CA ILE A 7 8.12 18.03 -10.13
C ILE A 7 7.60 16.58 -10.15
N PHE A 8 8.44 15.61 -9.77
CA PHE A 8 8.02 14.21 -9.75
C PHE A 8 6.89 13.95 -8.74
N THR A 9 6.94 14.59 -7.56
CA THR A 9 5.88 14.50 -6.56
C THR A 9 4.55 15.03 -7.10
N ILE A 10 4.53 16.24 -7.67
CA ILE A 10 3.30 16.86 -8.18
C ILE A 10 2.75 16.10 -9.39
N VAL A 11 3.61 15.81 -10.37
CA VAL A 11 3.20 15.12 -11.60
C VAL A 11 2.76 13.69 -11.28
N GLY A 12 3.50 12.98 -10.44
CA GLY A 12 3.18 11.61 -10.03
C GLY A 12 1.87 11.51 -9.26
N SER A 13 1.66 12.40 -8.27
CA SER A 13 0.37 12.48 -7.56
C SER A 13 -0.79 12.77 -8.52
N GLY A 14 -0.61 13.75 -9.41
CA GLY A 14 -1.64 14.12 -10.37
C GLY A 14 -2.01 12.98 -11.33
N ILE A 15 -1.03 12.26 -11.85
CA ILE A 15 -1.25 11.11 -12.74
C ILE A 15 -1.94 9.98 -11.97
N ASN A 16 -1.43 9.59 -10.80
CA ASN A 16 -2.02 8.51 -10.01
C ASN A 16 -3.45 8.86 -9.60
N GLN A 17 -3.73 10.10 -9.19
CA GLN A 17 -5.07 10.52 -8.86
C GLN A 17 -6.00 10.53 -10.07
N PHE A 18 -5.53 10.98 -11.24
CA PHE A 18 -6.33 11.01 -12.46
C PHE A 18 -6.73 9.61 -12.92
N PHE A 19 -5.84 8.62 -12.78
CA PHE A 19 -6.10 7.25 -13.22
C PHE A 19 -6.69 6.35 -12.13
N SER A 20 -6.65 6.73 -10.84
CA SER A 20 -7.20 5.91 -9.75
C SER A 20 -8.70 5.64 -9.86
N LEU A 21 -9.45 6.58 -10.43
CA LEU A 21 -10.90 6.49 -10.61
C LEU A 21 -11.32 5.89 -11.96
N ARG A 22 -10.39 5.43 -12.74
CA ARG A 22 -10.67 4.79 -14.03
C ARG A 22 -10.60 3.28 -13.89
N TYR A 23 -11.35 2.59 -14.71
CA TYR A 23 -11.27 1.14 -14.79
C TYR A 23 -10.60 0.72 -16.11
N PRO A 24 -9.55 -0.08 -16.04
CA PRO A 24 -8.78 -0.47 -14.83
C PRO A 24 -8.00 0.70 -14.24
N SER A 25 -7.85 0.72 -12.92
CA SER A 25 -7.02 1.73 -12.24
C SER A 25 -5.54 1.49 -12.56
N VAL A 26 -4.82 2.56 -12.88
CA VAL A 26 -3.38 2.50 -13.15
C VAL A 26 -2.64 3.29 -12.09
N HIS A 27 -1.70 2.64 -11.42
CA HIS A 27 -0.82 3.26 -10.44
C HIS A 27 0.62 3.22 -10.92
N ILE A 28 1.25 4.39 -10.94
CA ILE A 28 2.68 4.51 -11.20
C ILE A 28 3.40 4.37 -9.86
N VAL A 29 4.34 3.45 -9.76
CA VAL A 29 5.14 3.20 -8.56
C VAL A 29 6.39 4.08 -8.54
N SER A 30 6.95 4.34 -7.35
CA SER A 30 8.13 5.19 -7.16
C SER A 30 9.38 4.74 -7.92
N LEU A 31 9.50 3.45 -8.26
CA LEU A 31 10.58 2.93 -9.12
C LEU A 31 10.62 3.60 -10.50
N VAL A 32 9.48 4.01 -11.04
CA VAL A 32 9.43 4.76 -12.32
C VAL A 32 10.03 6.15 -12.15
N ALA A 33 9.70 6.83 -11.04
CA ALA A 33 10.31 8.12 -10.72
C ALA A 33 11.83 7.99 -10.50
N GLU A 34 12.28 6.93 -9.84
CA GLU A 34 13.70 6.62 -9.65
C GLU A 34 14.43 6.48 -10.99
N LEU A 35 13.86 5.70 -11.92
CA LEU A 35 14.45 5.51 -13.24
C LEU A 35 14.51 6.81 -14.06
N LEU A 36 13.44 7.61 -14.04
CA LEU A 36 13.35 8.86 -14.79
C LEU A 36 14.15 9.99 -14.16
N ALA A 37 14.31 10.00 -12.83
CA ALA A 37 15.09 11.02 -12.14
C ALA A 37 16.58 10.98 -12.50
N TYR A 38 17.12 9.80 -12.84
CA TYR A 38 18.54 9.67 -13.19
C TYR A 38 18.93 10.48 -14.44
N PRO A 39 18.34 10.25 -15.64
CA PRO A 39 18.67 11.04 -16.82
C PRO A 39 18.35 12.52 -16.65
N CYS A 40 17.25 12.87 -15.98
CA CYS A 40 16.90 14.26 -15.69
C CYS A 40 17.92 14.94 -14.77
N GLY A 41 18.36 14.23 -13.72
CA GLY A 41 19.37 14.71 -12.78
C GLY A 41 20.73 14.92 -13.44
N VAL A 42 21.17 13.96 -14.26
CA VAL A 42 22.42 14.07 -15.04
C VAL A 42 22.35 15.24 -16.05
N PHE A 43 21.21 15.41 -16.72
CA PHE A 43 20.99 16.54 -17.61
C PHE A 43 21.10 17.88 -16.88
N LEU A 44 20.37 18.04 -15.76
CA LEU A 44 20.41 19.25 -14.96
C LEU A 44 21.81 19.54 -14.39
N ALA A 45 22.54 18.52 -13.94
CA ALA A 45 23.90 18.67 -13.45
C ALA A 45 24.86 19.23 -14.51
N LYS A 46 24.60 18.95 -15.81
CA LYS A 46 25.39 19.47 -16.93
C LYS A 46 25.00 20.89 -17.36
N VAL A 47 23.71 21.22 -17.27
CA VAL A 47 23.15 22.49 -17.79
C VAL A 47 23.18 23.59 -16.74
N LEU A 48 22.97 23.25 -15.46
CA LEU A 48 22.93 24.27 -14.40
C LEU A 48 24.29 24.85 -14.12
N PRO A 49 24.41 26.20 -14.15
CA PRO A 49 25.67 26.90 -13.83
C PRO A 49 25.98 26.82 -12.33
N LEU A 50 27.26 27.04 -12.02
CA LEU A 50 27.73 27.25 -10.64
C LEU A 50 27.36 28.64 -10.17
N TRP A 51 26.16 28.84 -9.69
CA TRP A 51 25.75 30.09 -9.07
C TRP A 51 25.73 29.98 -7.56
N THR A 52 26.42 30.86 -6.89
CA THR A 52 26.37 31.00 -5.44
C THR A 52 25.46 32.18 -5.09
N ILE A 53 24.31 31.88 -4.52
CA ILE A 53 23.35 32.88 -4.07
C ILE A 53 23.62 33.12 -2.59
N SER A 54 24.06 34.32 -2.25
CA SER A 54 24.28 34.75 -0.86
C SER A 54 22.98 35.30 -0.28
N LEU A 55 22.44 34.62 0.74
CA LEU A 55 21.25 35.04 1.49
C LEU A 55 21.61 35.90 2.72
N GLY A 56 22.77 36.55 2.73
CA GLY A 56 23.23 37.40 3.82
C GLY A 56 23.37 36.59 5.13
N ARG A 57 22.60 36.93 6.18
CA ARG A 57 22.66 36.26 7.50
C ARG A 57 22.17 34.83 7.50
N LEU A 58 21.46 34.38 6.47
CA LEU A 58 20.92 33.00 6.34
C LEU A 58 21.90 32.03 5.67
N GLY A 59 23.08 32.51 5.25
CA GLY A 59 24.11 31.70 4.62
C GLY A 59 24.18 31.85 3.11
N SER A 60 25.01 31.04 2.46
CA SER A 60 25.15 30.99 1.00
C SER A 60 24.66 29.66 0.47
N PHE A 61 23.87 29.68 -0.59
CA PHE A 61 23.39 28.50 -1.30
C PHE A 61 24.07 28.43 -2.67
N THR A 62 24.74 27.33 -2.96
CA THR A 62 25.39 27.11 -4.26
C THR A 62 24.53 26.15 -5.08
N LEU A 63 24.14 26.61 -6.29
CA LEU A 63 23.33 25.86 -7.21
C LEU A 63 24.17 24.82 -7.93
N ASN A 64 24.25 23.63 -7.80
CA ASN A 64 25.10 22.62 -8.46
C ASN A 64 26.57 22.56 -7.97
N PRO A 65 26.80 22.42 -6.63
CA PRO A 65 28.15 22.47 -6.07
C PRO A 65 29.08 21.36 -6.59
N ASP A 66 28.53 20.15 -6.83
CA ASP A 66 29.31 18.96 -7.17
C ASP A 66 29.51 18.75 -8.69
N ARG A 67 28.81 19.53 -9.53
CA ARG A 67 28.78 19.39 -11.01
C ARG A 67 28.43 17.97 -11.50
N HIS A 68 27.98 17.10 -10.64
CA HIS A 68 27.50 15.77 -11.02
C HIS A 68 26.32 15.38 -10.14
N PHE A 69 25.43 14.57 -10.70
CA PHE A 69 24.26 14.08 -9.98
C PHE A 69 24.65 12.95 -9.02
N ASN A 70 24.51 13.20 -7.73
CA ASN A 70 24.96 12.33 -6.66
C ASN A 70 23.88 11.31 -6.30
N ILE A 71 24.28 10.08 -5.87
CA ILE A 71 23.40 9.02 -5.40
C ILE A 71 22.50 9.47 -4.22
N LYS A 72 23.02 10.35 -3.33
CA LYS A 72 22.23 10.88 -2.20
C LYS A 72 21.13 11.84 -2.66
N GLU A 73 21.42 12.69 -3.65
CA GLU A 73 20.41 13.55 -4.26
C GLU A 73 19.33 12.75 -4.97
N HIS A 74 19.74 11.70 -5.67
CA HIS A 74 18.82 10.77 -6.31
C HIS A 74 17.92 10.06 -5.29
N ALA A 75 18.49 9.51 -4.24
CA ALA A 75 17.73 8.87 -3.17
C ALA A 75 16.70 9.81 -2.52
N LEU A 76 17.05 11.08 -2.30
CA LEU A 76 16.12 12.07 -1.77
C LEU A 76 14.98 12.40 -2.73
N ILE A 77 15.23 12.45 -4.04
CA ILE A 77 14.17 12.59 -5.05
C ILE A 77 13.21 11.38 -5.00
N VAL A 78 13.76 10.17 -4.88
CA VAL A 78 12.96 8.95 -4.75
C VAL A 78 12.08 8.98 -3.49
N ILE A 79 12.64 9.39 -2.35
CA ILE A 79 11.88 9.53 -1.09
C ILE A 79 10.76 10.57 -1.24
N MET A 80 11.05 11.74 -1.83
CA MET A 80 10.04 12.78 -2.08
C MET A 80 8.92 12.25 -3.00
N SER A 81 9.29 11.55 -4.07
CA SER A 81 8.34 10.96 -5.00
C SER A 81 7.49 9.87 -4.32
N ASN A 82 8.09 9.04 -3.47
CA ASN A 82 7.40 7.95 -2.78
C ASN A 82 6.27 8.45 -1.87
N VAL A 83 6.38 9.65 -1.31
CA VAL A 83 5.30 10.27 -0.53
C VAL A 83 4.03 10.44 -1.38
N SER A 84 4.17 10.74 -2.66
CA SER A 84 3.05 10.96 -3.58
C SER A 84 2.55 9.68 -4.28
N PHE A 85 3.44 8.72 -4.50
CA PHE A 85 3.11 7.44 -5.14
C PHE A 85 2.62 6.37 -4.16
N GLY A 86 2.69 6.63 -2.84
CA GLY A 86 2.22 5.72 -1.82
C GLY A 86 0.69 5.56 -1.81
N TYR A 87 0.24 4.37 -1.49
CA TYR A 87 -1.20 4.04 -1.40
C TYR A 87 -1.95 4.96 -0.42
N GLY A 88 -1.34 5.41 0.66
CA GLY A 88 -2.01 6.21 1.69
C GLY A 88 -2.53 7.57 1.21
N SER A 89 -1.91 8.22 0.22
CA SER A 89 -2.45 9.45 -0.36
C SER A 89 -3.63 9.19 -1.28
N ALA A 90 -3.58 8.08 -2.04
CA ALA A 90 -4.67 7.66 -2.90
C ALA A 90 -5.90 7.26 -2.08
N ASP A 91 -5.74 6.53 -0.98
CA ASP A 91 -6.84 6.12 -0.11
C ASP A 91 -7.56 7.31 0.52
N SER A 92 -6.82 8.31 1.00
CA SER A 92 -7.43 9.54 1.55
C SER A 92 -8.25 10.29 0.50
N THR A 93 -7.76 10.36 -0.74
CA THR A 93 -8.48 11.01 -1.84
C THR A 93 -9.67 10.17 -2.33
N ASN A 94 -9.58 8.86 -2.29
CA ASN A 94 -10.69 7.96 -2.62
C ASN A 94 -11.85 8.12 -1.62
N ILE A 95 -11.55 8.25 -0.31
CA ILE A 95 -12.56 8.53 0.73
C ILE A 95 -13.27 9.86 0.44
N ILE A 96 -12.53 10.91 0.08
CA ILE A 96 -13.08 12.21 -0.28
C ILE A 96 -14.04 12.08 -1.48
N GLN A 97 -13.68 11.30 -2.48
CA GLN A 97 -14.48 11.10 -3.68
C GLN A 97 -15.68 10.20 -3.44
N ALA A 98 -15.54 9.16 -2.62
CA ALA A 98 -16.65 8.31 -2.22
C ALA A 98 -17.71 9.12 -1.45
N SER A 99 -17.29 10.03 -0.58
CA SER A 99 -18.17 10.95 0.13
C SER A 99 -18.70 12.11 -0.72
N SER A 100 -18.24 12.25 -1.97
CA SER A 100 -18.68 13.32 -2.87
C SER A 100 -20.18 13.21 -3.23
N ALA A 101 -20.72 14.30 -3.78
CA ALA A 101 -22.10 14.39 -4.22
C ALA A 101 -22.56 13.26 -5.18
N ARG A 102 -21.63 12.54 -5.81
CA ARG A 102 -21.95 11.48 -6.76
C ARG A 102 -22.33 10.15 -6.09
N PHE A 103 -21.75 9.81 -4.93
CA PHE A 103 -22.01 8.53 -4.27
C PHE A 103 -22.90 8.68 -3.05
N TYR A 104 -22.53 9.58 -2.13
CA TYR A 104 -23.26 9.77 -0.86
C TYR A 104 -23.86 11.16 -0.70
N ASN A 105 -23.77 11.99 -1.72
CA ASN A 105 -24.29 13.37 -1.71
C ASN A 105 -23.77 14.24 -0.55
N PHE A 106 -22.57 13.96 -0.08
CA PHE A 106 -21.92 14.75 0.95
C PHE A 106 -21.12 15.86 0.27
N GLY A 107 -21.63 17.06 0.29
CA GLY A 107 -21.02 18.25 -0.34
C GLY A 107 -19.81 18.77 0.43
N LEU A 108 -18.74 18.00 0.50
CA LEU A 108 -17.50 18.40 1.18
C LEU A 108 -16.73 19.44 0.37
N SER A 109 -16.24 20.48 1.05
CA SER A 109 -15.49 21.56 0.41
C SER A 109 -14.07 21.12 0.04
N ALA A 110 -13.44 21.84 -0.90
CA ALA A 110 -12.03 21.63 -1.26
C ALA A 110 -11.09 21.78 -0.04
N GLY A 111 -11.44 22.68 0.90
CA GLY A 111 -10.67 22.85 2.14
C GLY A 111 -10.68 21.59 3.02
N PHE A 112 -11.83 20.93 3.16
CA PHE A 112 -11.90 19.65 3.86
C PHE A 112 -11.02 18.59 3.20
N SER A 113 -11.09 18.47 1.88
CA SER A 113 -10.31 17.50 1.12
C SER A 113 -8.80 17.65 1.35
N VAL A 114 -8.29 18.88 1.31
CA VAL A 114 -6.88 19.17 1.58
C VAL A 114 -6.52 18.83 3.02
N LEU A 115 -7.37 19.20 3.99
CA LEU A 115 -7.10 18.94 5.41
C LEU A 115 -7.10 17.46 5.74
N VAL A 116 -8.01 16.64 5.18
CA VAL A 116 -8.02 15.17 5.38
C VAL A 116 -6.71 14.55 4.91
N VAL A 117 -6.25 14.89 3.69
CA VAL A 117 -4.98 14.37 3.16
C VAL A 117 -3.80 14.78 4.03
N LEU A 118 -3.73 16.06 4.42
CA LEU A 118 -2.66 16.55 5.30
C LEU A 118 -2.69 15.86 6.67
N CYS A 119 -3.86 15.73 7.28
CA CYS A 119 -3.99 15.05 8.58
C CYS A 119 -3.57 13.59 8.48
N ALA A 120 -4.06 12.85 7.50
CA ALA A 120 -3.71 11.43 7.32
C ALA A 120 -2.19 11.23 7.13
N GLN A 121 -1.57 12.00 6.22
CA GLN A 121 -0.14 11.88 5.93
C GLN A 121 0.75 12.30 7.10
N LEU A 122 0.46 13.44 7.74
CA LEU A 122 1.30 13.95 8.80
C LEU A 122 1.14 13.19 10.12
N LEU A 123 -0.07 12.69 10.45
CA LEU A 123 -0.26 11.78 11.57
C LEU A 123 0.51 10.48 11.36
N GLY A 124 0.39 9.88 10.18
CA GLY A 124 1.13 8.68 9.80
C GLY A 124 2.64 8.89 9.91
N PHE A 125 3.16 10.01 9.39
CA PHE A 125 4.58 10.37 9.49
C PHE A 125 5.03 10.55 10.95
N GLY A 126 4.23 11.21 11.78
CA GLY A 126 4.52 11.40 13.19
C GLY A 126 4.62 10.08 13.96
N VAL A 127 3.63 9.17 13.77
CA VAL A 127 3.62 7.85 14.40
C VAL A 127 4.78 6.98 13.89
N ALA A 128 5.07 7.00 12.57
CA ALA A 128 6.20 6.29 11.99
C ALA A 128 7.54 6.76 12.55
N GLY A 129 7.71 8.08 12.74
CA GLY A 129 8.91 8.63 13.34
C GLY A 129 9.14 8.18 14.78
N LEU A 130 8.08 8.08 15.57
CA LEU A 130 8.16 7.51 16.92
C LEU A 130 8.48 6.01 16.92
N ALA A 131 8.02 5.26 15.92
CA ALA A 131 8.26 3.82 15.77
C ALA A 131 9.66 3.46 15.23
N ALA A 132 10.45 4.43 14.78
CA ALA A 132 11.77 4.20 14.20
C ALA A 132 12.73 3.35 15.06
N PRO A 133 12.79 3.45 16.40
CA PRO A 133 13.64 2.60 17.24
C PRO A 133 13.30 1.11 17.15
N TRP A 134 12.06 0.77 16.84
CA TRP A 134 11.59 -0.62 16.72
C TRP A 134 11.65 -1.15 15.30
N LEU A 135 11.47 -0.29 14.29
CA LEU A 135 11.27 -0.70 12.89
C LEU A 135 12.49 -0.44 12.00
N VAL A 136 13.37 0.51 12.37
CA VAL A 136 14.51 0.92 11.54
C VAL A 136 15.84 0.50 12.18
N GLU A 137 15.99 0.61 13.50
CA GLU A 137 17.26 0.33 14.16
C GLU A 137 17.62 -1.18 14.31
N PRO A 138 16.65 -2.12 14.45
CA PRO A 138 17.00 -3.53 14.61
C PRO A 138 17.51 -4.15 13.31
N ALA A 139 18.68 -4.81 13.37
CA ALA A 139 19.35 -5.43 12.22
C ALA A 139 18.54 -6.53 11.51
N ARG A 140 17.55 -7.12 12.19
CA ARG A 140 16.70 -8.18 11.61
C ARG A 140 15.61 -7.67 10.67
N ILE A 141 15.28 -6.38 10.75
CA ILE A 141 14.23 -5.76 9.95
C ILE A 141 14.86 -5.19 8.69
N ILE A 142 14.82 -5.97 7.62
CA ILE A 142 15.60 -5.72 6.39
C ILE A 142 14.82 -4.84 5.41
N TRP A 143 13.48 -4.82 5.48
CA TRP A 143 12.61 -4.18 4.51
C TRP A 143 12.92 -4.60 3.07
N PRO A 144 12.61 -5.86 2.67
CA PRO A 144 13.04 -6.42 1.40
C PRO A 144 12.65 -5.57 0.18
N GLN A 145 11.52 -4.89 0.23
CA GLN A 145 11.06 -4.01 -0.84
C GLN A 145 12.04 -2.84 -1.11
N VAL A 146 12.68 -2.31 -0.06
CA VAL A 146 13.65 -1.20 -0.20
C VAL A 146 14.96 -1.65 -0.86
N LEU A 147 15.28 -2.95 -0.79
CA LEU A 147 16.48 -3.48 -1.43
C LEU A 147 16.46 -3.32 -2.95
N SER A 148 15.31 -3.36 -3.59
CA SER A 148 15.18 -3.12 -5.02
C SER A 148 15.57 -1.69 -5.40
N ASN A 149 15.13 -0.71 -4.62
CA ASN A 149 15.50 0.70 -4.83
C ASN A 149 17.01 0.90 -4.60
N CYS A 150 17.56 0.32 -3.53
CA CYS A 150 19.01 0.39 -3.28
C CYS A 150 19.84 -0.23 -4.42
N ALA A 151 19.41 -1.39 -4.94
CA ALA A 151 20.08 -2.06 -6.05
C ALA A 151 20.01 -1.24 -7.34
N MET A 152 18.89 -0.59 -7.60
CA MET A 152 18.71 0.28 -8.76
C MET A 152 19.55 1.55 -8.65
N LEU A 153 19.54 2.23 -7.51
CA LEU A 153 20.39 3.39 -7.24
C LEU A 153 21.87 3.04 -7.43
N GLU A 154 22.35 1.93 -6.87
CA GLU A 154 23.71 1.48 -7.03
C GLU A 154 24.05 1.18 -8.49
N THR A 155 23.18 0.49 -9.21
CA THR A 155 23.38 0.12 -10.61
C THR A 155 23.47 1.35 -11.52
N LEU A 156 22.63 2.36 -11.30
CA LEU A 156 22.61 3.58 -12.10
C LEU A 156 23.80 4.50 -11.82
N HIS A 157 24.27 4.56 -10.57
CA HIS A 157 25.41 5.41 -10.17
C HIS A 157 26.77 4.71 -10.20
N SER A 158 26.79 3.39 -10.34
CA SER A 158 28.06 2.63 -10.39
C SER A 158 28.83 2.94 -11.66
N ARG A 159 30.03 3.51 -11.50
CA ARG A 159 30.95 3.75 -12.63
C ARG A 159 31.49 2.45 -13.26
N ALA A 160 31.52 1.41 -12.48
CA ALA A 160 32.19 0.15 -12.88
C ALA A 160 31.34 -0.70 -13.83
N ASN A 161 30.03 -0.48 -13.98
CA ASN A 161 29.12 -1.28 -14.81
C ASN A 161 29.54 -2.77 -14.89
N THR A 162 29.74 -3.38 -13.71
CA THR A 162 30.36 -4.69 -13.55
C THR A 162 29.52 -5.79 -14.19
N VAL A 163 30.20 -6.78 -14.76
CA VAL A 163 29.59 -8.03 -15.21
C VAL A 163 29.45 -8.94 -13.99
N ALA A 164 28.25 -9.46 -13.74
CA ALA A 164 28.03 -10.42 -12.66
C ALA A 164 28.77 -11.72 -12.97
N ASN A 165 29.23 -12.43 -11.91
CA ASN A 165 29.97 -13.67 -12.07
C ASN A 165 29.17 -14.72 -12.88
N GLY A 166 29.79 -15.26 -13.93
CA GLY A 166 29.13 -16.19 -14.84
C GLY A 166 28.29 -15.56 -15.96
N TRP A 167 28.19 -14.23 -16.04
CA TRP A 167 27.43 -13.54 -17.07
C TRP A 167 28.34 -12.90 -18.14
N LYS A 168 27.81 -12.76 -19.37
CA LYS A 168 28.56 -12.14 -20.49
C LYS A 168 28.23 -10.66 -20.70
N ILE A 169 27.16 -10.17 -20.05
CA ILE A 169 26.65 -8.80 -20.22
C ILE A 169 26.69 -8.03 -18.90
N SER A 170 26.87 -6.72 -18.99
CA SER A 170 26.89 -5.86 -17.81
C SER A 170 25.49 -5.70 -17.21
N ARG A 171 25.43 -5.39 -15.90
CA ARG A 171 24.17 -5.22 -15.15
C ARG A 171 23.26 -4.18 -15.81
N LEU A 172 23.80 -3.04 -16.24
CA LEU A 172 23.02 -2.00 -16.89
C LEU A 172 22.45 -2.46 -18.25
N ARG A 173 23.24 -3.15 -19.07
CA ARG A 173 22.75 -3.69 -20.36
C ARG A 173 21.67 -4.73 -20.15
N PHE A 174 21.84 -5.62 -19.19
CA PHE A 174 20.83 -6.60 -18.83
C PHE A 174 19.52 -5.92 -18.41
N PHE A 175 19.61 -4.92 -17.52
CA PHE A 175 18.48 -4.15 -17.07
C PHE A 175 17.74 -3.48 -18.25
N LEU A 176 18.46 -2.83 -19.15
CA LEU A 176 17.84 -2.18 -20.32
C LEU A 176 17.15 -3.20 -21.25
N TYR A 177 17.75 -4.36 -21.48
CA TYR A 177 17.12 -5.41 -22.30
C TYR A 177 15.86 -5.96 -21.66
N VAL A 178 15.88 -6.24 -20.36
CA VAL A 178 14.72 -6.73 -19.62
C VAL A 178 13.61 -5.67 -19.58
N THR A 179 13.97 -4.41 -19.35
CA THR A 179 13.00 -3.30 -19.37
C THR A 179 12.35 -3.14 -20.75
N ALA A 180 13.15 -3.13 -21.81
CA ALA A 180 12.61 -3.03 -23.18
C ALA A 180 11.74 -4.24 -23.55
N GLY A 181 12.21 -5.45 -23.21
CA GLY A 181 11.46 -6.68 -23.43
C GLY A 181 10.15 -6.71 -22.63
N GLY A 182 10.17 -6.33 -21.35
CA GLY A 182 8.98 -6.24 -20.52
C GLY A 182 8.00 -5.19 -21.02
N PHE A 183 8.50 -4.02 -21.45
CA PHE A 183 7.68 -2.97 -22.03
C PHE A 183 6.93 -3.46 -23.29
N VAL A 184 7.62 -4.11 -24.21
CA VAL A 184 7.01 -4.67 -25.43
C VAL A 184 6.04 -5.79 -25.06
N TRP A 185 6.44 -6.70 -24.17
CA TRP A 185 5.59 -7.82 -23.74
C TRP A 185 4.27 -7.37 -23.13
N TYR A 186 4.28 -6.28 -22.33
CA TYR A 186 3.09 -5.81 -21.64
C TYR A 186 1.94 -5.41 -22.57
N PHE A 187 2.22 -5.03 -23.84
CA PHE A 187 1.19 -4.75 -24.81
C PHE A 187 0.31 -5.97 -25.15
N PHE A 188 0.85 -7.18 -25.01
CA PHE A 188 0.09 -8.40 -25.27
C PHE A 188 -0.96 -8.67 -24.19
N PRO A 189 -0.62 -8.91 -22.91
CA PRO A 189 -1.62 -9.18 -21.88
C PRO A 189 -2.41 -7.92 -21.48
N GLY A 190 -1.81 -6.73 -21.53
CA GLY A 190 -2.47 -5.51 -21.07
C GLY A 190 -3.42 -4.88 -22.08
N LEU A 191 -3.18 -5.04 -23.39
CA LEU A 191 -3.96 -4.36 -24.42
C LEU A 191 -4.52 -5.29 -25.49
N MET A 192 -3.70 -6.18 -26.07
CA MET A 192 -4.09 -6.96 -27.25
C MET A 192 -4.89 -8.22 -26.89
N PHE A 193 -4.48 -8.93 -25.85
CA PHE A 193 -5.09 -10.21 -25.46
C PHE A 193 -5.10 -10.39 -23.95
N THR A 194 -6.03 -9.75 -23.29
CA THR A 194 -6.18 -9.73 -21.82
C THR A 194 -6.42 -11.12 -21.20
N ALA A 195 -6.84 -12.12 -21.98
CA ALA A 195 -6.95 -13.49 -21.53
C ALA A 195 -5.60 -14.11 -21.10
N LEU A 196 -4.46 -13.54 -21.50
CA LEU A 196 -3.15 -13.94 -21.00
C LEU A 196 -2.92 -13.60 -19.53
N SER A 197 -3.58 -12.55 -19.02
CA SER A 197 -3.53 -12.19 -17.58
C SER A 197 -4.30 -13.21 -16.74
N TYR A 198 -5.37 -13.81 -17.29
CA TYR A 198 -6.24 -14.78 -16.60
C TYR A 198 -6.36 -16.05 -17.44
N PHE A 199 -5.27 -16.80 -17.58
CA PHE A 199 -5.21 -17.94 -18.49
C PHE A 199 -5.89 -19.18 -17.89
N THR A 200 -7.21 -19.25 -18.02
CA THR A 200 -8.07 -20.30 -17.46
C THR A 200 -8.37 -21.39 -18.47
N TRP A 201 -7.35 -22.04 -19.01
CA TRP A 201 -7.47 -23.04 -20.08
C TRP A 201 -8.41 -24.22 -19.74
N ILE A 202 -8.50 -24.61 -18.47
CA ILE A 202 -9.42 -25.67 -18.01
C ILE A 202 -10.88 -25.26 -18.25
N CYS A 203 -11.23 -23.99 -17.99
CA CYS A 203 -12.57 -23.48 -18.24
C CYS A 203 -12.92 -23.47 -19.73
N TRP A 204 -11.92 -23.33 -20.61
CA TRP A 204 -12.14 -23.40 -22.05
C TRP A 204 -12.46 -24.81 -22.55
N ILE A 205 -11.98 -25.86 -21.87
CA ILE A 205 -12.33 -27.26 -22.18
C ILE A 205 -13.80 -27.55 -21.83
N ALA A 206 -14.31 -26.98 -20.73
CA ALA A 206 -15.67 -27.22 -20.27
C ALA A 206 -16.42 -25.91 -19.95
N PRO A 207 -16.67 -25.04 -20.95
CA PRO A 207 -17.17 -23.67 -20.73
C PRO A 207 -18.58 -23.61 -20.14
N ARG A 208 -19.38 -24.65 -20.31
CA ARG A 208 -20.75 -24.74 -19.79
C ARG A 208 -20.85 -25.41 -18.41
N ASN A 209 -19.76 -25.93 -17.88
CA ASN A 209 -19.77 -26.60 -16.56
C ASN A 209 -19.55 -25.55 -15.47
N VAL A 210 -20.60 -25.27 -14.69
CA VAL A 210 -20.57 -24.26 -13.63
C VAL A 210 -19.53 -24.60 -12.56
N VAL A 211 -19.42 -25.86 -12.14
CA VAL A 211 -18.48 -26.31 -11.13
C VAL A 211 -17.03 -26.11 -11.58
N VAL A 212 -16.73 -26.45 -12.84
CA VAL A 212 -15.38 -26.21 -13.42
C VAL A 212 -15.05 -24.72 -13.43
N ASN A 213 -15.99 -23.86 -13.82
CA ASN A 213 -15.78 -22.42 -13.83
C ASN A 213 -15.65 -21.84 -12.42
N GLN A 214 -16.38 -22.36 -11.44
CA GLN A 214 -16.26 -21.94 -10.04
C GLN A 214 -14.93 -22.36 -9.42
N LEU A 215 -14.42 -23.54 -9.73
CA LEU A 215 -13.17 -24.04 -9.14
C LEU A 215 -11.93 -23.49 -9.87
N PHE A 216 -11.93 -23.46 -11.19
CA PHE A 216 -10.76 -23.13 -12.01
C PHE A 216 -10.74 -21.71 -12.59
N GLY A 217 -11.86 -21.00 -12.55
CA GLY A 217 -11.91 -19.59 -12.97
C GLY A 217 -11.01 -18.69 -12.12
N MET A 218 -10.19 -17.86 -12.73
CA MET A 218 -9.29 -16.94 -11.99
C MET A 218 -9.97 -15.64 -11.58
N GLN A 219 -10.99 -15.21 -12.28
CA GLN A 219 -11.65 -13.93 -12.03
C GLN A 219 -12.89 -14.07 -11.13
N THR A 220 -13.70 -15.10 -11.33
CA THR A 220 -14.96 -15.31 -10.63
C THR A 220 -15.00 -16.64 -9.85
N GLY A 221 -13.94 -17.41 -9.91
CA GLY A 221 -13.76 -18.68 -9.24
C GLY A 221 -12.53 -18.71 -8.33
N LEU A 222 -12.19 -19.91 -7.84
CA LEU A 222 -11.13 -20.10 -6.86
C LEU A 222 -9.72 -20.19 -7.45
N GLY A 223 -9.57 -20.15 -8.78
CA GLY A 223 -8.28 -20.16 -9.43
C GLY A 223 -7.42 -21.41 -9.17
N LEU A 224 -8.00 -22.61 -9.17
CA LEU A 224 -7.27 -23.86 -8.88
C LEU A 224 -6.14 -24.20 -9.88
N SER A 225 -6.00 -23.47 -10.96
CA SER A 225 -4.88 -23.61 -11.90
C SER A 225 -4.37 -22.22 -12.26
N PRO A 226 -3.63 -21.55 -11.36
CA PRO A 226 -3.22 -20.17 -11.54
C PRO A 226 -2.08 -20.08 -12.55
N ILE A 227 -2.40 -19.99 -13.83
CA ILE A 227 -1.44 -19.72 -14.90
C ILE A 227 -1.69 -18.29 -15.39
N THR A 228 -0.67 -17.47 -15.35
CA THR A 228 -0.69 -16.12 -15.91
C THR A 228 0.59 -15.85 -16.69
N PHE A 229 0.46 -15.13 -17.78
CA PHE A 229 1.58 -14.61 -18.58
C PHE A 229 1.79 -13.11 -18.34
N ASP A 230 1.09 -12.55 -17.37
CA ASP A 230 1.15 -11.16 -16.98
C ASP A 230 1.86 -11.02 -15.63
N TRP A 231 3.04 -10.41 -15.66
CA TRP A 231 3.82 -10.18 -14.45
C TRP A 231 3.10 -9.30 -13.42
N SER A 232 2.24 -8.39 -13.88
CA SER A 232 1.47 -7.54 -12.98
C SER A 232 0.52 -8.34 -12.07
N GLN A 233 0.01 -9.48 -12.54
CA GLN A 233 -0.81 -10.40 -11.73
C GLN A 233 0.05 -11.18 -10.74
N VAL A 234 1.26 -11.58 -11.13
CA VAL A 234 2.20 -12.29 -10.24
C VAL A 234 2.70 -11.38 -9.11
N ALA A 235 2.96 -10.12 -9.43
CA ALA A 235 3.51 -9.14 -8.49
C ALA A 235 2.44 -8.18 -7.90
N TYR A 236 1.16 -8.54 -7.97
CA TYR A 236 0.04 -7.66 -7.61
C TYR A 236 0.11 -7.17 -6.15
N ASN A 237 0.24 -8.07 -5.20
CA ASN A 237 0.33 -7.72 -3.78
C ASN A 237 1.77 -7.50 -3.32
N THR A 238 2.63 -8.46 -3.61
CA THR A 238 4.05 -8.42 -3.23
C THR A 238 4.88 -8.99 -4.36
N ASN A 239 6.04 -8.39 -4.60
CA ASN A 239 6.96 -8.93 -5.61
C ASN A 239 7.60 -10.23 -5.07
N PRO A 240 7.33 -11.40 -5.68
CA PRO A 240 7.84 -12.69 -5.21
C PRO A 240 9.36 -12.79 -5.27
N LEU A 241 10.04 -11.97 -6.08
CA LEU A 241 11.50 -11.93 -6.14
C LEU A 241 12.13 -11.24 -4.92
N LEU A 242 11.36 -10.47 -4.17
CA LEU A 242 11.81 -9.76 -2.97
C LEU A 242 11.39 -10.46 -1.69
N SER A 243 10.34 -11.27 -1.74
CA SER A 243 9.83 -11.98 -0.56
C SER A 243 10.72 -13.19 -0.23
N PRO A 244 11.09 -13.41 1.04
CA PRO A 244 11.78 -14.62 1.45
C PRO A 244 10.97 -15.88 1.10
N SER A 245 11.62 -16.93 0.60
CA SER A 245 10.95 -18.15 0.13
C SER A 245 10.07 -18.82 1.21
N TRP A 246 10.55 -18.84 2.45
CA TRP A 246 9.78 -19.40 3.57
C TRP A 246 8.48 -18.62 3.84
N ALA A 247 8.50 -17.29 3.69
CA ALA A 247 7.31 -16.46 3.84
C ALA A 247 6.32 -16.72 2.69
N ALA A 248 6.81 -16.78 1.46
CA ALA A 248 5.99 -17.11 0.30
C ALA A 248 5.35 -18.50 0.40
N ILE A 249 6.08 -19.51 0.88
CA ILE A 249 5.54 -20.86 1.11
C ILE A 249 4.43 -20.84 2.17
N ASN A 250 4.60 -20.10 3.28
CA ASN A 250 3.57 -19.99 4.31
C ASN A 250 2.30 -19.32 3.79
N VAL A 251 2.45 -18.23 3.01
CA VAL A 251 1.31 -17.55 2.36
C VAL A 251 0.59 -18.49 1.41
N PHE A 252 1.35 -19.23 0.57
CA PHE A 252 0.75 -20.19 -0.34
C PHE A 252 0.04 -21.34 0.39
N ALA A 253 0.62 -21.88 1.45
CA ALA A 253 0.01 -22.92 2.25
C ALA A 253 -1.32 -22.45 2.90
N GLY A 254 -1.32 -21.22 3.45
CA GLY A 254 -2.52 -20.58 3.97
C GLY A 254 -3.58 -20.38 2.88
N PHE A 255 -3.18 -19.86 1.71
CA PHE A 255 -4.07 -19.70 0.57
C PHE A 255 -4.69 -21.03 0.13
N ALA A 256 -3.88 -22.07 -0.06
CA ALA A 256 -4.35 -23.38 -0.48
C ALA A 256 -5.35 -23.99 0.54
N LEU A 257 -5.04 -23.92 1.83
CA LEU A 257 -5.92 -24.42 2.88
C LEU A 257 -7.25 -23.66 2.91
N PHE A 258 -7.18 -22.34 2.96
CA PHE A 258 -8.38 -21.54 3.19
C PHE A 258 -9.22 -21.39 1.93
N PHE A 259 -8.62 -21.06 0.79
CA PHE A 259 -9.38 -20.83 -0.44
C PHE A 259 -9.73 -22.11 -1.21
N TRP A 260 -8.86 -23.11 -1.20
CA TRP A 260 -9.11 -24.33 -1.99
C TRP A 260 -9.79 -25.46 -1.22
N ILE A 261 -9.81 -25.40 0.11
CA ILE A 261 -10.44 -26.43 0.94
C ILE A 261 -11.63 -25.86 1.73
N VAL A 262 -11.40 -24.82 2.53
CA VAL A 262 -12.42 -24.31 3.45
C VAL A 262 -13.54 -23.57 2.70
N VAL A 263 -13.22 -22.69 1.77
CA VAL A 263 -14.24 -21.93 1.01
C VAL A 263 -15.16 -22.84 0.19
N PRO A 264 -14.69 -23.82 -0.58
CA PRO A 264 -15.58 -24.81 -1.21
C PRO A 264 -16.44 -25.56 -0.20
N GLY A 265 -15.86 -25.95 0.94
CA GLY A 265 -16.61 -26.57 2.03
C GLY A 265 -17.79 -25.73 2.49
N ILE A 266 -17.58 -24.44 2.75
CA ILE A 266 -18.63 -23.49 3.13
C ILE A 266 -19.69 -23.35 2.03
N TYR A 267 -19.25 -23.19 0.79
CA TYR A 267 -20.12 -22.96 -0.35
C TYR A 267 -21.01 -24.15 -0.65
N TYR A 268 -20.44 -25.35 -0.82
CA TYR A 268 -21.18 -26.54 -1.19
C TYR A 268 -21.99 -27.15 -0.03
N SER A 269 -21.68 -26.81 1.23
CA SER A 269 -22.54 -27.13 2.39
C SER A 269 -23.68 -26.13 2.57
N ASN A 270 -23.74 -25.08 1.73
CA ASN A 270 -24.72 -24.00 1.83
C ASN A 270 -24.73 -23.31 3.21
N THR A 271 -23.58 -23.24 3.86
CA THR A 271 -23.44 -22.50 5.12
C THR A 271 -23.72 -21.02 4.87
N TRP A 272 -24.54 -20.39 5.71
CA TRP A 272 -24.99 -18.99 5.58
C TRP A 272 -25.70 -18.66 4.26
N PHE A 273 -26.33 -19.64 3.61
CA PHE A 273 -27.01 -19.49 2.32
C PHE A 273 -26.08 -19.10 1.16
N THR A 274 -24.78 -19.37 1.29
CA THR A 274 -23.78 -18.93 0.32
C THR A 274 -23.88 -19.63 -1.04
N ALA A 275 -24.49 -20.83 -1.13
CA ALA A 275 -24.69 -21.52 -2.39
C ALA A 275 -25.63 -20.79 -3.38
N TYR A 276 -26.45 -19.87 -2.90
CA TYR A 276 -27.34 -19.04 -3.72
C TYR A 276 -26.69 -17.76 -4.25
N LEU A 277 -25.46 -17.49 -3.84
CA LEU A 277 -24.71 -16.28 -4.18
C LEU A 277 -23.50 -16.63 -5.05
N PRO A 278 -22.91 -15.67 -5.77
CA PRO A 278 -21.65 -15.91 -6.48
C PRO A 278 -20.55 -16.37 -5.50
N LEU A 279 -19.71 -17.30 -5.95
CA LEU A 279 -18.67 -17.87 -5.07
C LEU A 279 -17.65 -16.82 -4.66
N MET A 280 -17.20 -16.00 -5.61
CA MET A 280 -16.15 -14.99 -5.42
C MET A 280 -16.61 -13.63 -5.94
N THR A 281 -16.97 -12.75 -5.02
CA THR A 281 -17.29 -11.35 -5.31
C THR A 281 -17.12 -10.53 -4.02
N ALA A 282 -16.89 -9.23 -4.17
CA ALA A 282 -16.85 -8.26 -3.07
C ALA A 282 -18.21 -7.58 -2.84
N ASP A 283 -19.24 -7.92 -3.61
CA ASP A 283 -20.57 -7.36 -3.45
C ASP A 283 -21.33 -8.01 -2.30
N VAL A 284 -22.25 -7.25 -1.73
CA VAL A 284 -23.22 -7.71 -0.73
C VAL A 284 -24.56 -7.91 -1.44
N TYR A 285 -25.35 -8.89 -1.00
CA TYR A 285 -26.60 -9.27 -1.65
C TYR A 285 -27.79 -9.15 -0.72
N ASP A 286 -28.96 -8.92 -1.30
CA ASP A 286 -30.23 -8.94 -0.59
C ASP A 286 -30.85 -10.37 -0.57
N ARG A 287 -32.00 -10.51 0.09
CA ARG A 287 -32.73 -11.79 0.16
C ARG A 287 -33.22 -12.33 -1.19
N THR A 288 -33.18 -11.51 -2.25
CA THR A 288 -33.58 -11.92 -3.60
C THR A 288 -32.38 -12.35 -4.45
N GLY A 289 -31.15 -12.21 -3.92
CA GLY A 289 -29.91 -12.52 -4.62
C GLY A 289 -29.46 -11.41 -5.59
N THR A 290 -30.06 -10.21 -5.47
CA THR A 290 -29.58 -9.03 -6.20
C THR A 290 -28.59 -8.23 -5.36
N VAL A 291 -27.73 -7.42 -5.98
CA VAL A 291 -26.78 -6.59 -5.27
C VAL A 291 -27.52 -5.65 -4.32
N TYR A 292 -27.05 -5.58 -3.09
CA TYR A 292 -27.70 -4.84 -2.02
C TYR A 292 -27.69 -3.33 -2.32
N ASP A 293 -28.88 -2.75 -2.36
CA ASP A 293 -29.05 -1.31 -2.61
C ASP A 293 -29.00 -0.54 -1.28
N THR A 294 -27.83 -0.03 -0.94
CA THR A 294 -27.60 0.75 0.28
C THR A 294 -28.41 2.05 0.32
N ALA A 295 -28.78 2.62 -0.83
CA ALA A 295 -29.55 3.85 -0.88
C ALA A 295 -30.96 3.70 -0.28
N ARG A 296 -31.49 2.48 -0.26
CA ARG A 296 -32.83 2.18 0.33
C ARG A 296 -32.87 2.22 1.85
N VAL A 297 -31.71 2.06 2.49
CA VAL A 297 -31.59 1.95 3.95
C VAL A 297 -30.90 3.16 4.59
N ILE A 298 -30.52 4.13 3.78
CA ILE A 298 -29.89 5.36 4.23
C ILE A 298 -30.94 6.49 4.18
N SER A 299 -31.11 7.18 5.30
CA SER A 299 -31.96 8.36 5.39
C SER A 299 -31.35 9.56 4.65
N ALA A 300 -32.15 10.63 4.43
CA ALA A 300 -31.66 11.87 3.81
C ALA A 300 -30.48 12.51 4.56
N ASP A 301 -30.33 12.20 5.85
CA ASP A 301 -29.24 12.68 6.69
C ASP A 301 -27.98 11.77 6.64
N ASN A 302 -27.91 10.84 5.72
CA ASN A 302 -26.85 9.82 5.61
C ASN A 302 -26.64 8.96 6.88
N THR A 303 -27.72 8.76 7.64
CA THR A 303 -27.74 7.83 8.78
C THR A 303 -28.54 6.59 8.41
N LEU A 304 -28.31 5.47 9.11
CA LEU A 304 -29.08 4.23 8.92
C LEU A 304 -30.55 4.44 9.30
N ASP A 305 -31.46 4.21 8.36
CA ASP A 305 -32.87 4.06 8.63
C ASP A 305 -33.18 2.62 9.07
N VAL A 306 -33.37 2.42 10.36
CA VAL A 306 -33.58 1.09 10.97
C VAL A 306 -34.87 0.45 10.48
N ASP A 307 -35.92 1.24 10.23
CA ASP A 307 -37.22 0.71 9.80
C ASP A 307 -37.14 0.30 8.32
N ALA A 308 -36.56 1.13 7.47
CA ALA A 308 -36.30 0.77 6.08
C ALA A 308 -35.38 -0.47 5.97
N TYR A 309 -34.32 -0.57 6.80
CA TYR A 309 -33.45 -1.72 6.86
C TYR A 309 -34.21 -3.01 7.20
N ARG A 310 -35.07 -2.98 8.22
CA ARG A 310 -35.90 -4.14 8.61
C ARG A 310 -36.90 -4.57 7.55
N GLN A 311 -37.44 -3.61 6.81
CA GLN A 311 -38.44 -3.88 5.75
C GLN A 311 -37.76 -4.41 4.48
N TYR A 312 -36.56 -3.92 4.14
CA TYR A 312 -35.88 -4.29 2.92
C TYR A 312 -35.29 -5.70 3.02
N SER A 313 -34.12 -5.84 3.59
CA SER A 313 -33.43 -7.14 3.72
C SER A 313 -32.22 -7.03 4.64
N PRO A 314 -31.88 -8.08 5.40
CA PRO A 314 -30.53 -8.19 5.93
C PRO A 314 -29.53 -8.39 4.79
N PRO A 315 -28.28 -7.93 4.94
CA PRO A 315 -27.22 -8.15 3.97
C PRO A 315 -26.71 -9.60 4.03
N TYR A 316 -26.63 -10.27 2.86
CA TYR A 316 -26.03 -11.58 2.71
C TYR A 316 -24.66 -11.46 2.07
N LEU A 317 -23.68 -12.16 2.64
CA LEU A 317 -22.29 -12.13 2.17
C LEU A 317 -21.96 -13.41 1.41
N PRO A 318 -21.28 -13.35 0.26
CA PRO A 318 -20.70 -14.51 -0.41
C PRO A 318 -19.72 -15.26 0.48
N ALA A 319 -19.50 -16.56 0.19
CA ALA A 319 -18.64 -17.42 0.99
C ALA A 319 -17.22 -16.84 1.18
N THR A 320 -16.61 -16.40 0.10
CA THR A 320 -15.28 -15.80 0.15
C THR A 320 -15.25 -14.51 0.96
N TYR A 321 -16.23 -13.63 0.79
CA TYR A 321 -16.30 -12.35 1.46
C TYR A 321 -16.46 -12.52 2.98
N ALA A 322 -17.45 -13.30 3.41
CA ALA A 322 -17.69 -13.58 4.83
C ALA A 322 -16.46 -14.24 5.49
N PHE A 323 -15.83 -15.18 4.79
CA PHE A 323 -14.68 -15.89 5.31
C PHE A 323 -13.42 -15.01 5.39
N VAL A 324 -13.18 -14.15 4.40
CA VAL A 324 -12.06 -13.17 4.40
C VAL A 324 -12.19 -12.20 5.55
N TYR A 325 -13.39 -11.72 5.87
CA TYR A 325 -13.61 -10.88 7.06
C TYR A 325 -13.25 -11.63 8.35
N GLY A 326 -13.68 -12.89 8.49
CA GLY A 326 -13.28 -13.72 9.62
C GLY A 326 -11.76 -13.90 9.72
N LEU A 327 -11.09 -14.17 8.59
CA LEU A 327 -9.62 -14.26 8.54
C LEU A 327 -8.94 -12.93 8.87
N SER A 328 -9.52 -11.80 8.49
CA SER A 328 -8.98 -10.48 8.83
C SER A 328 -8.98 -10.24 10.34
N PHE A 329 -10.05 -10.57 11.05
CA PHE A 329 -10.08 -10.52 12.53
C PHE A 329 -9.07 -11.50 13.15
N ALA A 330 -8.98 -12.72 12.61
CA ALA A 330 -7.99 -13.70 13.05
C ALA A 330 -6.56 -13.20 12.83
N SER A 331 -6.28 -12.56 11.69
CA SER A 331 -4.97 -11.97 11.37
C SER A 331 -4.59 -10.88 12.35
N ILE A 332 -5.50 -9.96 12.69
CA ILE A 332 -5.26 -8.87 13.66
C ILE A 332 -4.83 -9.43 15.01
N THR A 333 -5.53 -10.44 15.51
CA THR A 333 -5.20 -11.07 16.80
C THR A 333 -3.93 -11.92 16.71
N ALA A 334 -3.72 -12.62 15.59
CA ALA A 334 -2.53 -13.44 15.35
C ALA A 334 -1.24 -12.58 15.30
N VAL A 335 -1.29 -11.40 14.66
CA VAL A 335 -0.15 -10.48 14.59
C VAL A 335 0.28 -10.05 15.97
N LEU A 336 -0.65 -9.62 16.83
CA LEU A 336 -0.35 -9.21 18.20
C LEU A 336 0.23 -10.35 19.05
N THR A 337 -0.41 -11.53 19.00
CA THR A 337 0.05 -12.72 19.75
C THR A 337 1.41 -13.20 19.26
N HIS A 338 1.63 -13.26 17.96
CA HIS A 338 2.90 -13.69 17.38
C HIS A 338 4.04 -12.78 17.83
N ILE A 339 3.87 -11.47 17.69
CA ILE A 339 4.90 -10.50 18.08
C ILE A 339 5.10 -10.54 19.60
N GLY A 340 4.04 -10.63 20.39
CA GLY A 340 4.13 -10.73 21.83
C GLY A 340 4.94 -11.94 22.32
N VAL A 341 4.68 -13.10 21.72
CA VAL A 341 5.32 -14.37 22.11
C VAL A 341 6.76 -14.47 21.58
N TRP A 342 6.98 -14.18 20.29
CA TRP A 342 8.27 -14.43 19.65
C TRP A 342 9.23 -13.24 19.68
N HIS A 343 8.73 -12.01 19.61
CA HIS A 343 9.52 -10.78 19.53
C HIS A 343 9.35 -9.85 20.74
N GLY A 344 8.52 -10.20 21.71
CA GLY A 344 8.21 -9.33 22.85
C GLY A 344 9.43 -8.88 23.65
N LYS A 345 10.42 -9.77 23.83
CA LYS A 345 11.69 -9.43 24.53
C LYS A 345 12.51 -8.41 23.73
N GLU A 346 12.54 -8.51 22.40
CA GLU A 346 13.26 -7.60 21.51
C GLU A 346 12.58 -6.23 21.48
N VAL A 347 11.25 -6.21 21.35
CA VAL A 347 10.45 -4.99 21.42
C VAL A 347 10.65 -4.27 22.74
N TRP A 348 10.67 -5.02 23.86
CA TRP A 348 10.91 -4.45 25.19
C TRP A 348 12.35 -3.94 25.37
N ALA A 349 13.34 -4.63 24.80
CA ALA A 349 14.72 -4.18 24.82
C ALA A 349 14.92 -2.88 24.01
N ALA A 350 14.24 -2.76 22.87
CA ALA A 350 14.23 -1.57 22.06
C ALA A 350 13.63 -0.37 22.79
N LEU A 351 12.51 -0.56 23.52
CA LEU A 351 11.94 0.45 24.42
C LEU A 351 12.94 0.99 25.43
N LYS A 352 13.79 0.11 25.96
CA LYS A 352 14.84 0.47 26.94
C LYS A 352 16.12 1.01 26.30
N GLY A 353 16.15 1.21 24.98
CA GLY A 353 17.32 1.69 24.24
C GLY A 353 18.51 0.70 24.26
N LYS A 354 18.26 -0.60 24.49
CA LYS A 354 19.27 -1.67 24.56
C LYS A 354 19.42 -2.44 23.25
N ASN A 355 19.20 -1.81 22.11
CA ASN A 355 19.38 -2.44 20.81
C ASN A 355 20.86 -2.80 20.58
N LYS A 356 21.11 -4.01 20.10
CA LYS A 356 22.43 -4.38 19.57
C LYS A 356 22.64 -3.62 18.26
N LEU A 357 23.68 -2.79 18.26
CA LEU A 357 24.02 -1.96 17.11
C LEU A 357 24.72 -2.79 16.04
N ASP A 358 24.11 -2.87 14.89
CA ASP A 358 24.70 -3.37 13.65
C ASP A 358 25.66 -2.34 13.02
N ILE A 359 26.40 -2.77 12.00
CA ILE A 359 27.32 -1.92 11.23
C ILE A 359 26.57 -0.72 10.65
N HIS A 360 25.37 -0.93 10.08
CA HIS A 360 24.54 0.13 9.52
C HIS A 360 24.10 1.12 10.59
N ALA A 361 23.63 0.68 11.72
CA ALA A 361 23.24 1.53 12.86
C ALA A 361 24.43 2.33 13.39
N ARG A 362 25.66 1.78 13.37
CA ARG A 362 26.90 2.49 13.73
C ARG A 362 27.25 3.59 12.73
N LEU A 363 27.14 3.31 11.43
CA LEU A 363 27.39 4.29 10.37
C LEU A 363 26.36 5.43 10.42
N MET A 364 25.11 5.11 10.69
CA MET A 364 24.03 6.09 10.85
C MET A 364 24.21 7.05 12.03
N ARG A 365 25.02 6.69 13.03
CA ARG A 365 25.35 7.60 14.15
C ARG A 365 26.11 8.86 13.74
N SER A 366 26.78 8.85 12.59
CA SER A 366 27.44 10.04 12.04
C SER A 366 26.45 11.13 11.60
N TYR A 367 25.18 10.76 11.37
CA TYR A 367 24.13 11.70 10.99
C TYR A 367 23.36 12.17 12.24
N LYS A 368 22.95 13.44 12.23
CA LYS A 368 22.09 13.98 13.29
C LYS A 368 20.74 13.31 13.27
N LYS A 369 20.35 12.68 14.37
CA LYS A 369 19.00 12.12 14.52
C LYS A 369 18.00 13.22 14.84
N THR A 370 16.81 13.13 14.21
CA THR A 370 15.69 13.99 14.56
C THR A 370 15.21 13.61 15.97
N PRO A 371 15.08 14.56 16.91
CA PRO A 371 14.60 14.28 18.26
C PRO A 371 13.15 13.81 18.24
N TRP A 372 12.80 12.86 19.13
CA TRP A 372 11.46 12.27 19.21
C TRP A 372 10.34 13.30 19.45
N TYR A 373 10.65 14.39 20.14
CA TYR A 373 9.67 15.44 20.46
C TYR A 373 9.18 16.21 19.23
N TRP A 374 9.91 16.19 18.11
CA TRP A 374 9.42 16.74 16.84
C TRP A 374 8.25 15.93 16.30
N TYR A 375 8.37 14.61 16.32
CA TYR A 375 7.30 13.71 15.90
C TYR A 375 6.08 13.81 16.82
N ALA A 376 6.31 13.87 18.15
CA ALA A 376 5.25 14.08 19.12
C ALA A 376 4.53 15.43 18.92
N ALA A 377 5.26 16.50 18.62
CA ALA A 377 4.69 17.81 18.32
C ALA A 377 3.85 17.77 17.05
N ILE A 378 4.32 17.11 15.99
CA ILE A 378 3.54 16.92 14.76
C ILE A 378 2.22 16.20 15.08
N ILE A 379 2.27 15.09 15.80
CA ILE A 379 1.05 14.34 16.19
C ILE A 379 0.10 15.26 16.95
N ALA A 380 0.58 15.98 17.96
CA ALA A 380 -0.27 16.85 18.80
C ALA A 380 -0.93 17.97 17.98
N ILE A 381 -0.15 18.67 17.16
CA ILE A 381 -0.64 19.77 16.31
C ILE A 381 -1.67 19.25 15.30
N ILE A 382 -1.34 18.16 14.60
CA ILE A 382 -2.20 17.63 13.55
C ILE A 382 -3.48 16.99 14.15
N THR A 383 -3.39 16.36 15.33
CA THR A 383 -4.58 15.87 16.02
C THR A 383 -5.52 17.03 16.39
N ALA A 384 -4.98 18.14 16.86
CA ALA A 384 -5.77 19.33 17.13
C ALA A 384 -6.44 19.87 15.85
N ILE A 385 -5.72 19.93 14.74
CA ILE A 385 -6.27 20.33 13.44
C ILE A 385 -7.36 19.34 12.99
N ALA A 386 -7.15 18.03 13.16
CA ALA A 386 -8.15 17.02 12.82
C ALA A 386 -9.43 17.16 13.63
N ILE A 387 -9.34 17.46 14.93
CA ILE A 387 -10.51 17.72 15.79
C ILE A 387 -11.26 18.95 15.29
N VAL A 388 -10.56 20.07 15.05
CA VAL A 388 -11.18 21.28 14.50
C VAL A 388 -11.83 21.02 13.15
N MET A 389 -11.19 20.27 12.28
CA MET A 389 -11.73 19.90 10.97
C MET A 389 -13.05 19.12 11.11
N VAL A 390 -13.09 18.12 11.97
CA VAL A 390 -14.28 17.28 12.17
C VAL A 390 -15.46 18.10 12.68
N GLU A 391 -15.21 19.02 13.60
CA GLU A 391 -16.25 19.90 14.17
C GLU A 391 -16.72 20.97 13.18
N VAL A 392 -15.80 21.66 12.51
CA VAL A 392 -16.14 22.77 11.58
C VAL A 392 -16.88 22.27 10.35
N TYR A 393 -16.53 21.12 9.83
CA TYR A 393 -17.18 20.56 8.63
C TYR A 393 -18.35 19.63 8.95
N HIS A 394 -18.76 19.52 10.22
CA HIS A 394 -19.92 18.74 10.67
C HIS A 394 -19.96 17.32 10.09
N THR A 395 -18.82 16.63 10.13
CA THR A 395 -18.67 15.30 9.53
C THR A 395 -19.45 14.20 10.24
N LYS A 396 -20.15 14.53 11.33
CA LYS A 396 -20.83 13.58 12.25
C LYS A 396 -19.88 12.58 12.94
N LEU A 397 -18.57 12.66 12.69
CA LEU A 397 -17.58 11.86 13.40
C LEU A 397 -17.38 12.45 14.80
N PRO A 398 -17.63 11.71 15.87
CA PRO A 398 -17.39 12.19 17.23
C PRO A 398 -15.87 12.35 17.48
N VAL A 399 -15.49 13.28 18.34
CA VAL A 399 -14.08 13.58 18.66
C VAL A 399 -13.31 12.34 19.13
N TYR A 400 -13.97 11.44 19.89
CA TYR A 400 -13.31 10.19 20.29
C TYR A 400 -12.93 9.32 19.10
N GLY A 401 -13.63 9.40 17.97
CA GLY A 401 -13.28 8.70 16.74
C GLY A 401 -11.93 9.14 16.17
N VAL A 402 -11.55 10.41 16.31
CA VAL A 402 -10.22 10.91 15.92
C VAL A 402 -9.14 10.26 16.79
N PHE A 403 -9.37 10.14 18.09
CA PHE A 403 -8.42 9.46 18.99
C PHE A 403 -8.34 7.96 18.71
N LEU A 404 -9.44 7.28 18.41
CA LEU A 404 -9.44 5.88 18.01
C LEU A 404 -8.65 5.68 16.72
N GLY A 405 -8.85 6.55 15.73
CA GLY A 405 -8.10 6.56 14.48
C GLY A 405 -6.58 6.78 14.65
N LEU A 406 -6.14 7.33 15.77
CA LEU A 406 -4.73 7.47 16.12
C LEU A 406 -4.21 6.30 16.97
N ILE A 407 -4.96 5.85 17.96
CA ILE A 407 -4.54 4.83 18.95
C ILE A 407 -4.45 3.45 18.28
N ILE A 408 -5.41 3.07 17.43
CA ILE A 408 -5.42 1.76 16.79
C ILE A 408 -4.18 1.58 15.91
N PRO A 409 -3.86 2.47 14.95
CA PRO A 409 -2.63 2.36 14.17
C PRO A 409 -1.36 2.42 15.02
N ALA A 410 -1.34 3.23 16.08
CA ALA A 410 -0.18 3.32 16.97
C ALA A 410 0.13 1.99 17.67
N ILE A 411 -0.89 1.23 18.09
CA ILE A 411 -0.72 -0.10 18.70
C ILE A 411 -0.22 -1.11 17.67
N TYR A 412 -0.79 -1.11 16.47
CA TYR A 412 -0.53 -2.12 15.45
C TYR A 412 0.68 -1.81 14.56
N MET A 413 1.15 -0.57 14.50
CA MET A 413 2.27 -0.17 13.64
C MET A 413 3.53 -1.01 13.89
N VAL A 414 3.91 -1.21 15.15
CA VAL A 414 5.11 -1.98 15.47
C VAL A 414 4.93 -3.47 15.12
N PRO A 415 3.85 -4.15 15.54
CA PRO A 415 3.61 -5.53 15.17
C PRO A 415 3.53 -5.77 13.65
N CYS A 416 2.72 -5.01 12.94
CA CYS A 416 2.58 -5.13 11.49
C CYS A 416 3.89 -4.78 10.77
N GLY A 417 4.57 -3.71 11.21
CA GLY A 417 5.83 -3.27 10.64
C GLY A 417 6.96 -4.28 10.80
N ILE A 418 7.04 -5.01 11.93
CA ILE A 418 8.02 -6.10 12.12
C ILE A 418 7.75 -7.23 11.12
N ILE A 419 6.50 -7.66 10.97
CA ILE A 419 6.14 -8.71 10.01
C ILE A 419 6.49 -8.26 8.60
N GLN A 420 6.02 -7.11 8.16
CA GLN A 420 6.28 -6.58 6.82
C GLN A 420 7.78 -6.38 6.56
N GLY A 421 8.50 -5.83 7.53
CA GLY A 421 9.94 -5.57 7.41
C GLY A 421 10.81 -6.83 7.36
N ILE A 422 10.31 -7.97 7.84
CA ILE A 422 11.01 -9.26 7.76
C ILE A 422 10.53 -10.10 6.57
N THR A 423 9.22 -10.14 6.32
CA THR A 423 8.61 -11.08 5.36
C THR A 423 8.25 -10.45 4.02
N ASN A 424 8.21 -9.13 3.93
CA ASN A 424 7.62 -8.39 2.81
C ASN A 424 6.13 -8.69 2.57
N VAL A 425 5.43 -9.24 3.56
CA VAL A 425 3.99 -9.50 3.50
C VAL A 425 3.27 -8.42 4.28
N ASP A 426 2.31 -7.78 3.65
CA ASP A 426 1.45 -6.81 4.32
C ASP A 426 0.40 -7.54 5.16
N ALA A 427 0.52 -7.41 6.49
CA ALA A 427 -0.42 -7.99 7.46
C ALA A 427 -1.40 -6.94 8.00
N ASN A 428 -1.55 -5.80 7.32
CA ASN A 428 -2.38 -4.70 7.75
C ASN A 428 -3.84 -4.90 7.33
N GLN A 429 -4.67 -5.34 8.28
CA GLN A 429 -6.12 -5.51 8.12
C GLN A 429 -6.89 -4.58 9.09
N LEU A 430 -6.32 -3.42 9.42
CA LEU A 430 -6.88 -2.49 10.41
C LEU A 430 -8.16 -1.80 9.92
N ASN A 431 -8.39 -1.75 8.61
CA ASN A 431 -9.63 -1.25 8.02
C ASN A 431 -10.85 -2.02 8.57
N VAL A 432 -10.76 -3.36 8.64
CA VAL A 432 -11.86 -4.19 9.15
C VAL A 432 -12.18 -3.88 10.62
N LEU A 433 -11.15 -3.62 11.44
CA LEU A 433 -11.34 -3.23 12.82
C LEU A 433 -11.96 -1.82 12.92
N ALA A 434 -11.50 -0.88 12.08
CA ALA A 434 -12.05 0.47 12.06
C ALA A 434 -13.49 0.50 11.56
N GLU A 435 -13.84 -0.29 10.54
CA GLU A 435 -15.21 -0.47 10.04
C GLU A 435 -16.13 -1.07 11.12
N PHE A 436 -15.66 -2.08 11.85
CA PHE A 436 -16.43 -2.69 12.93
C PHE A 436 -16.71 -1.70 14.08
N ILE A 437 -15.71 -0.93 14.50
CA ILE A 437 -15.88 0.07 15.58
C ILE A 437 -16.70 1.26 15.10
N GLY A 438 -16.51 1.68 13.84
CA GLY A 438 -17.22 2.83 13.26
C GLY A 438 -18.69 2.53 12.93
N GLY A 439 -19.04 1.27 12.72
CA GLY A 439 -20.41 0.84 12.43
C GLY A 439 -21.28 0.57 13.68
N TYR A 440 -20.66 0.56 14.86
CA TYR A 440 -21.34 0.38 16.15
C TYR A 440 -21.66 1.73 16.78
#